data_59427e2f17963d4900ed8651092faecc
#
_entry.id   59427e2f17963d4900ed8651092faecc
#
_cell.length_a   1.000
_cell.length_b   1.000
_cell.length_c   1.000
_cell.angle_alpha   90.00
_cell.angle_beta   90.00
_cell.angle_gamma   90.00
#
_symmetry.space_group_name_H-M   'P 1'
#
loop_
_entity.id
_entity.type
_entity.pdbx_description
1 polymer ?
#
loop_
_entity_poly.entity_id
_entity_poly.type
_entity_poly.pdbx_seq_one_letter_code
_entity_poly.pdbx_strand_id
1 'polypeptide(L)'
;LCARSGCVVVVPDYRLAPEHRFSAGLDDAVAAFRWLARDATGLGVDPARLVIAGDSSGGNLAAAATLRLRDDERRACLQWLVYPVTDLGFETASFRSCGEGFLLTRAAMEWFRGHYLNDLAEVSDPMASPLRAPDLGGLPPALVYTAGFDPLRDEGKAYADRLTAAGAKTIHREFDSLTHGFV
;
A
#
# COMPACT_ATOMS: atom_id res chain seq x y z
N LEU A 1 10.04 12.89 6.57
CA LEU A 1 10.27 11.65 7.37
C LEU A 1 11.67 11.62 7.95
N CYS A 2 12.72 11.48 7.15
CA CYS A 2 14.11 11.28 7.57
C CYS A 2 14.54 12.24 8.70
N ALA A 3 14.39 13.55 8.50
CA ALA A 3 14.81 14.56 9.47
C ALA A 3 14.10 14.49 10.83
N ARG A 4 12.88 13.93 10.90
CA ARG A 4 12.08 13.85 12.14
C ARG A 4 12.13 12.49 12.81
N SER A 5 12.36 11.42 12.05
CA SER A 5 12.40 10.05 12.58
C SER A 5 13.82 9.56 12.89
N GLY A 6 14.85 10.19 12.32
CA GLY A 6 16.21 9.68 12.36
C GLY A 6 16.44 8.41 11.54
N CYS A 7 15.45 7.99 10.74
CA CYS A 7 15.58 6.83 9.86
C CYS A 7 16.26 7.21 8.54
N VAL A 8 16.98 6.28 7.94
CA VAL A 8 17.32 6.34 6.53
C VAL A 8 16.05 6.10 5.73
N VAL A 9 15.77 6.92 4.74
CA VAL A 9 14.61 6.79 3.84
C VAL A 9 15.13 6.54 2.43
N VAL A 10 14.74 5.41 1.86
CA VAL A 10 15.01 5.04 0.47
C VAL A 10 13.72 5.18 -0.32
N VAL A 11 13.74 5.97 -1.37
CA VAL A 11 12.59 6.18 -2.27
C VAL A 11 12.97 5.61 -3.63
N PRO A 12 12.40 4.46 -4.02
CA PRO A 12 12.68 3.89 -5.34
C PRO A 12 11.96 4.70 -6.43
N ASP A 13 12.65 4.97 -7.52
CA ASP A 13 12.05 5.49 -8.74
C ASP A 13 11.55 4.30 -9.56
N TYR A 14 10.35 3.80 -9.19
CA TYR A 14 9.75 2.64 -9.83
C TYR A 14 9.08 2.99 -11.15
N ARG A 15 9.02 2.04 -12.06
CA ARG A 15 8.39 2.19 -13.38
C ARG A 15 6.90 2.50 -13.26
N LEU A 16 6.45 3.45 -14.07
CA LEU A 16 5.09 3.99 -14.02
C LEU A 16 4.23 3.49 -15.19
N ALA A 17 2.93 3.34 -14.94
CA ALA A 17 1.92 3.17 -15.96
C ALA A 17 1.62 4.53 -16.65
N PRO A 18 1.19 4.55 -17.92
CA PRO A 18 0.81 3.39 -18.74
C PRO A 18 1.97 2.71 -19.47
N GLU A 19 3.19 3.27 -19.48
CA GLU A 19 4.35 2.72 -20.18
C GLU A 19 4.75 1.34 -19.62
N HIS A 20 4.61 1.19 -18.30
CA HIS A 20 4.89 -0.03 -17.55
C HIS A 20 3.73 -0.36 -16.63
N ARG A 21 2.79 -1.14 -17.15
CA ARG A 21 1.58 -1.54 -16.44
C ARG A 21 1.86 -2.52 -15.29
N PHE A 22 0.84 -2.94 -14.59
CA PHE A 22 0.90 -4.00 -13.59
C PHE A 22 1.57 -5.26 -14.18
N SER A 23 2.58 -5.84 -13.52
CA SER A 23 3.06 -5.64 -12.13
C SER A 23 4.37 -4.83 -12.03
N ALA A 24 4.78 -4.06 -13.06
CA ALA A 24 6.13 -3.52 -13.16
C ALA A 24 6.58 -2.70 -11.93
N GLY A 25 5.74 -1.76 -11.46
CA GLY A 25 6.06 -0.96 -10.27
C GLY A 25 6.17 -1.78 -8.99
N LEU A 26 5.36 -2.84 -8.86
CA LEU A 26 5.45 -3.77 -7.74
C LEU A 26 6.75 -4.58 -7.80
N ASP A 27 7.15 -5.04 -8.98
CA ASP A 27 8.40 -5.79 -9.17
C ASP A 27 9.60 -4.93 -8.77
N ASP A 28 9.58 -3.65 -9.12
CA ASP A 28 10.62 -2.70 -8.75
C ASP A 28 10.65 -2.43 -7.24
N ALA A 29 9.49 -2.27 -6.60
CA ALA A 29 9.39 -2.08 -5.15
C ALA A 29 9.95 -3.30 -4.38
N VAL A 30 9.61 -4.52 -4.82
CA VAL A 30 10.13 -5.76 -4.24
C VAL A 30 11.65 -5.88 -4.47
N ALA A 31 12.13 -5.54 -5.66
CA ALA A 31 13.56 -5.56 -5.98
C ALA A 31 14.34 -4.56 -5.11
N ALA A 32 13.81 -3.34 -4.94
CA ALA A 32 14.39 -2.32 -4.09
C ALA A 32 14.47 -2.76 -2.62
N PHE A 33 13.41 -3.38 -2.10
CA PHE A 33 13.43 -3.92 -0.74
C PHE A 33 14.47 -5.04 -0.58
N ARG A 34 14.50 -5.99 -1.50
CA ARG A 34 15.49 -7.09 -1.46
C ARG A 34 16.92 -6.58 -1.56
N TRP A 35 17.17 -5.59 -2.41
CA TRP A 35 18.47 -4.93 -2.48
C TRP A 35 18.82 -4.28 -1.14
N LEU A 36 17.92 -3.46 -0.57
CA LEU A 36 18.15 -2.82 0.73
C LEU A 36 18.40 -3.85 1.83
N ALA A 37 17.63 -4.94 1.87
CA ALA A 37 17.79 -6.00 2.88
C ALA A 37 19.15 -6.72 2.78
N ARG A 38 19.70 -6.86 1.56
CA ARG A 38 21.02 -7.46 1.32
C ARG A 38 22.15 -6.51 1.70
N ASP A 39 22.04 -5.24 1.30
CA ASP A 39 23.14 -4.27 1.36
C ASP A 39 23.01 -3.30 2.57
N ALA A 40 22.06 -3.52 3.47
CA ALA A 40 21.70 -2.64 4.59
C ALA A 40 22.91 -2.24 5.46
N THR A 41 23.78 -3.17 5.78
CA THR A 41 24.97 -2.91 6.63
C THR A 41 25.96 -1.95 5.95
N GLY A 42 26.10 -2.03 4.62
CA GLY A 42 26.93 -1.10 3.84
C GLY A 42 26.38 0.33 3.84
N LEU A 43 25.07 0.48 4.08
CA LEU A 43 24.39 1.77 4.20
C LEU A 43 24.27 2.27 5.66
N GLY A 44 24.83 1.55 6.64
CA GLY A 44 24.68 1.85 8.05
C GLY A 44 23.26 1.62 8.58
N VAL A 45 22.49 0.74 7.94
CA VAL A 45 21.10 0.41 8.27
C VAL A 45 21.04 -0.97 8.92
N ASP A 46 20.18 -1.12 9.92
CA ASP A 46 19.90 -2.43 10.53
C ASP A 46 18.93 -3.24 9.66
N PRO A 47 19.35 -4.38 9.09
CA PRO A 47 18.51 -5.19 8.22
C PRO A 47 17.31 -5.84 8.93
N ALA A 48 17.31 -5.91 10.27
CA ALA A 48 16.19 -6.40 11.05
C ALA A 48 15.09 -5.33 11.27
N ARG A 49 15.35 -4.08 10.89
CA ARG A 49 14.47 -2.93 11.14
C ARG A 49 14.03 -2.23 9.86
N LEU A 50 13.80 -2.99 8.81
CA LEU A 50 13.32 -2.46 7.54
C LEU A 50 11.80 -2.30 7.56
N VAL A 51 11.33 -1.13 7.17
CA VAL A 51 9.91 -0.78 7.06
C VAL A 51 9.56 -0.58 5.59
N ILE A 52 8.41 -1.09 5.16
CA ILE A 52 7.81 -0.72 3.88
C ILE A 52 6.72 0.30 4.16
N ALA A 53 6.75 1.43 3.46
CA ALA A 53 5.77 2.49 3.62
C ALA A 53 5.33 3.05 2.27
N GLY A 54 4.10 3.55 2.21
CA GLY A 54 3.60 4.23 1.02
C GLY A 54 2.26 4.88 1.27
N ASP A 55 1.96 5.88 0.45
CA ASP A 55 0.70 6.59 0.43
C ASP A 55 -0.06 6.30 -0.87
N SER A 56 -1.39 6.24 -0.81
CA SER A 56 -2.26 6.07 -1.98
C SER A 56 -1.88 4.85 -2.84
N SER A 57 -1.49 5.04 -4.09
CA SER A 57 -0.94 4.00 -4.96
C SER A 57 0.37 3.41 -4.42
N GLY A 58 1.21 4.22 -3.77
CA GLY A 58 2.38 3.73 -3.04
C GLY A 58 2.00 2.85 -1.85
N GLY A 59 0.87 3.12 -1.20
CA GLY A 59 0.27 2.26 -0.18
C GLY A 59 -0.19 0.91 -0.74
N ASN A 60 -0.71 0.89 -1.97
CA ASN A 60 -1.01 -0.35 -2.68
C ASN A 60 0.26 -1.16 -2.92
N LEU A 61 1.29 -0.54 -3.51
CA LEU A 61 2.58 -1.21 -3.76
C LEU A 61 3.21 -1.72 -2.47
N ALA A 62 3.12 -0.94 -1.37
CA ALA A 62 3.66 -1.34 -0.07
C ALA A 62 2.93 -2.58 0.49
N ALA A 63 1.60 -2.61 0.45
CA ALA A 63 0.80 -3.76 0.89
C ALA A 63 1.06 -5.00 0.03
N ALA A 64 1.05 -4.86 -1.30
CA ALA A 64 1.33 -5.94 -2.24
C ALA A 64 2.77 -6.47 -2.12
N ALA A 65 3.77 -5.57 -1.98
CA ALA A 65 5.15 -5.96 -1.76
C ALA A 65 5.31 -6.74 -0.44
N THR A 66 4.62 -6.33 0.61
CA THR A 66 4.64 -7.03 1.90
C THR A 66 4.07 -8.45 1.78
N LEU A 67 2.99 -8.63 1.01
CA LEU A 67 2.43 -9.95 0.67
C LEU A 67 3.44 -10.81 -0.08
N ARG A 68 4.07 -10.26 -1.12
CA ARG A 68 5.03 -10.99 -1.97
C ARG A 68 6.31 -11.37 -1.22
N LEU A 69 6.72 -10.56 -0.24
CA LEU A 69 7.92 -10.77 0.58
C LEU A 69 7.66 -11.59 1.85
N ARG A 70 6.44 -12.07 2.06
CA ARG A 70 6.01 -12.74 3.30
C ARG A 70 6.90 -13.91 3.69
N ASP A 71 7.33 -14.69 2.70
CA ASP A 71 8.12 -15.91 2.89
C ASP A 71 9.61 -15.70 2.64
N ASP A 72 10.04 -14.46 2.35
CA ASP A 72 11.46 -14.14 2.19
C ASP A 72 12.20 -14.26 3.54
N GLU A 73 13.48 -14.63 3.50
CA GLU A 73 14.34 -14.74 4.68
C GLU A 73 14.38 -13.42 5.47
N ARG A 74 14.44 -12.30 4.75
CA ARG A 74 14.41 -10.95 5.32
C ARG A 74 13.12 -10.27 4.92
N ARG A 75 12.29 -10.01 5.92
CA ARG A 75 10.96 -9.41 5.78
C ARG A 75 10.93 -8.01 6.37
N ALA A 76 9.95 -7.23 5.96
CA ALA A 76 9.66 -5.97 6.64
C ALA A 76 9.25 -6.23 8.10
N CYS A 77 9.74 -5.40 9.02
CA CYS A 77 9.32 -5.45 10.42
C CYS A 77 8.03 -4.66 10.68
N LEU A 78 7.61 -3.83 9.71
CA LEU A 78 6.41 -3.01 9.76
C LEU A 78 5.99 -2.63 8.33
N GLN A 79 4.68 -2.59 8.08
CA GLN A 79 4.09 -1.90 6.94
C GLN A 79 3.36 -0.64 7.41
N TRP A 80 3.62 0.50 6.76
CA TRP A 80 2.94 1.76 7.05
C TRP A 80 2.22 2.27 5.81
N LEU A 81 0.91 2.22 5.86
CA LEU A 81 0.01 2.45 4.74
C LEU A 81 -0.82 3.71 5.00
N VAL A 82 -0.67 4.72 4.17
CA VAL A 82 -1.37 5.99 4.30
C VAL A 82 -2.41 6.10 3.19
N TYR A 83 -3.67 6.15 3.55
CA TYR A 83 -4.85 6.09 2.66
C TYR A 83 -4.64 5.14 1.46
N PRO A 84 -4.30 3.87 1.71
CA PRO A 84 -3.87 2.97 0.64
C PRO A 84 -5.02 2.58 -0.29
N VAL A 85 -4.72 2.39 -1.57
CA VAL A 85 -5.57 1.60 -2.48
C VAL A 85 -5.39 0.13 -2.12
N THR A 86 -6.46 -0.54 -1.73
CA THR A 86 -6.39 -1.96 -1.36
C THR A 86 -7.31 -2.86 -2.18
N ASP A 87 -8.28 -2.29 -2.89
CA ASP A 87 -9.19 -3.00 -3.80
C ASP A 87 -9.52 -2.16 -5.04
N LEU A 88 -9.02 -2.57 -6.19
CA LEU A 88 -9.31 -1.92 -7.47
C LEU A 88 -10.73 -2.22 -8.02
N GLY A 89 -11.57 -2.94 -7.27
CA GLY A 89 -13.00 -3.14 -7.61
C GLY A 89 -13.85 -1.91 -7.37
N PHE A 90 -13.47 -1.05 -6.40
CA PHE A 90 -14.14 0.22 -6.10
C PHE A 90 -15.63 0.08 -5.74
N GLU A 91 -15.98 -0.90 -4.89
CA GLU A 91 -17.37 -1.23 -4.58
C GLU A 91 -17.85 -0.69 -3.21
N THR A 92 -16.99 0.00 -2.46
CA THR A 92 -17.27 0.44 -1.09
C THR A 92 -18.30 1.58 -1.00
N ALA A 93 -18.86 1.79 0.20
CA ALA A 93 -19.76 2.91 0.44
C ALA A 93 -19.04 4.25 0.35
N SER A 94 -17.80 4.35 0.86
CA SER A 94 -16.98 5.57 0.74
C SER A 94 -16.66 5.90 -0.71
N PHE A 95 -16.40 4.91 -1.56
CA PHE A 95 -16.19 5.13 -2.99
C PHE A 95 -17.41 5.80 -3.66
N ARG A 96 -18.63 5.44 -3.22
CA ARG A 96 -19.87 6.06 -3.71
C ARG A 96 -20.12 7.44 -3.12
N SER A 97 -19.91 7.63 -1.81
CA SER A 97 -20.26 8.85 -1.09
C SER A 97 -19.20 9.96 -1.17
N CYS A 98 -17.91 9.58 -1.29
CA CYS A 98 -16.78 10.52 -1.35
C CYS A 98 -16.15 10.60 -2.74
N GLY A 99 -16.71 9.92 -3.75
CA GLY A 99 -16.18 9.89 -5.10
C GLY A 99 -16.41 11.17 -5.92
N GLU A 100 -17.08 12.17 -5.37
CA GLU A 100 -17.30 13.48 -5.98
C GLU A 100 -17.21 14.59 -4.92
N GLY A 101 -16.76 15.78 -5.32
CA GLY A 101 -16.71 16.95 -4.45
C GLY A 101 -15.50 17.04 -3.53
N PHE A 102 -14.64 16.02 -3.53
CA PHE A 102 -13.38 15.97 -2.80
C PHE A 102 -12.20 15.82 -3.76
N LEU A 103 -10.96 15.89 -3.25
CA LEU A 103 -9.74 15.91 -4.08
C LEU A 103 -9.62 14.70 -5.00
N LEU A 104 -9.80 13.47 -4.46
CA LEU A 104 -9.77 12.24 -5.23
C LEU A 104 -11.19 11.89 -5.69
N THR A 105 -11.38 11.70 -7.00
CA THR A 105 -12.69 11.41 -7.58
C THR A 105 -12.78 9.99 -8.12
N ARG A 106 -14.02 9.48 -8.21
CA ARG A 106 -14.32 8.19 -8.87
C ARG A 106 -13.77 8.13 -10.28
N ALA A 107 -14.03 9.17 -11.08
CA ALA A 107 -13.57 9.23 -12.46
C ALA A 107 -12.04 9.16 -12.57
N ALA A 108 -11.32 9.84 -11.67
CA ALA A 108 -9.87 9.76 -11.60
C ALA A 108 -9.38 8.35 -11.24
N MET A 109 -10.02 7.70 -10.26
CA MET A 109 -9.66 6.33 -9.85
C MET A 109 -9.91 5.30 -10.97
N GLU A 110 -11.03 5.41 -11.68
CA GLU A 110 -11.35 4.55 -12.83
C GLU A 110 -10.34 4.78 -13.97
N TRP A 111 -9.94 6.03 -14.20
CA TRP A 111 -8.93 6.39 -15.19
C TRP A 111 -7.56 5.81 -14.81
N PHE A 112 -7.11 5.95 -13.56
CA PHE A 112 -5.86 5.36 -13.06
C PHE A 112 -5.87 3.84 -13.21
N ARG A 113 -6.96 3.16 -12.81
CA ARG A 113 -7.11 1.71 -12.96
C ARG A 113 -6.96 1.28 -14.41
N GLY A 114 -7.60 1.98 -15.36
CA GLY A 114 -7.52 1.68 -16.79
C GLY A 114 -6.11 1.82 -17.37
N HIS A 115 -5.26 2.66 -16.77
CA HIS A 115 -3.85 2.80 -17.16
C HIS A 115 -2.96 1.79 -16.46
N TYR A 116 -3.27 1.44 -15.21
CA TYR A 116 -2.45 0.56 -14.39
C TYR A 116 -2.58 -0.91 -14.78
N LEU A 117 -3.80 -1.42 -14.93
CA LEU A 117 -4.06 -2.82 -15.25
C LEU A 117 -3.94 -3.10 -16.75
N ASN A 118 -3.46 -4.30 -17.10
CA ASN A 118 -3.49 -4.81 -18.49
C ASN A 118 -4.90 -5.26 -18.87
N ASP A 119 -5.61 -5.89 -17.91
CA ASP A 119 -6.94 -6.44 -18.06
C ASP A 119 -7.74 -6.23 -16.76
N LEU A 120 -9.05 -6.04 -16.86
CA LEU A 120 -9.94 -5.92 -15.71
C LEU A 120 -10.01 -7.20 -14.86
N ALA A 121 -9.69 -8.36 -15.40
CA ALA A 121 -9.57 -9.59 -14.62
C ALA A 121 -8.49 -9.51 -13.52
N GLU A 122 -7.45 -8.70 -13.75
CA GLU A 122 -6.38 -8.45 -12.77
C GLU A 122 -6.88 -7.72 -11.51
N VAL A 123 -8.08 -7.12 -11.51
CA VAL A 123 -8.71 -6.60 -10.28
C VAL A 123 -8.81 -7.66 -9.19
N SER A 124 -8.95 -8.93 -9.57
CA SER A 124 -9.03 -10.05 -8.63
C SER A 124 -7.67 -10.57 -8.16
N ASP A 125 -6.58 -10.10 -8.77
CA ASP A 125 -5.22 -10.48 -8.36
C ASP A 125 -4.88 -9.83 -7.01
N PRO A 126 -4.51 -10.61 -5.97
CA PRO A 126 -4.08 -10.07 -4.67
C PRO A 126 -2.88 -9.12 -4.76
N MET A 127 -2.07 -9.20 -5.81
CA MET A 127 -0.95 -8.29 -6.01
C MET A 127 -1.39 -6.94 -6.59
N ALA A 128 -2.57 -6.86 -7.20
CA ALA A 128 -3.20 -5.61 -7.62
C ALA A 128 -4.17 -5.08 -6.56
N SER A 129 -4.90 -5.99 -5.90
CA SER A 129 -5.90 -5.71 -4.86
C SER A 129 -5.60 -6.48 -3.57
N PRO A 130 -4.70 -5.99 -2.70
CA PRO A 130 -4.28 -6.70 -1.49
C PRO A 130 -5.44 -7.09 -0.55
N LEU A 131 -6.52 -6.32 -0.55
CA LEU A 131 -7.73 -6.66 0.20
C LEU A 131 -8.35 -7.99 -0.25
N ARG A 132 -8.11 -8.44 -1.49
CA ARG A 132 -8.64 -9.71 -2.05
C ARG A 132 -7.74 -10.91 -1.78
N ALA A 133 -6.59 -10.74 -1.12
CA ALA A 133 -5.72 -11.86 -0.79
C ALA A 133 -6.47 -12.90 0.05
N PRO A 134 -6.41 -14.20 -0.29
CA PRO A 134 -7.13 -15.24 0.45
C PRO A 134 -6.64 -15.37 1.90
N ASP A 135 -5.36 -15.11 2.12
CA ASP A 135 -4.70 -15.21 3.42
C ASP A 135 -3.76 -14.01 3.65
N LEU A 136 -3.86 -13.38 4.83
CA LEU A 136 -3.01 -12.31 5.33
C LEU A 136 -2.17 -12.75 6.55
N GLY A 137 -2.16 -14.03 6.87
CA GLY A 137 -1.37 -14.59 7.98
C GLY A 137 0.13 -14.39 7.78
N GLY A 138 0.86 -14.20 8.85
CA GLY A 138 2.33 -14.03 8.84
C GLY A 138 2.84 -12.68 8.34
N LEU A 139 1.94 -11.75 7.98
CA LEU A 139 2.33 -10.39 7.61
C LEU A 139 2.83 -9.59 8.84
N PRO A 140 3.73 -8.62 8.63
CA PRO A 140 4.27 -7.81 9.71
C PRO A 140 3.19 -6.92 10.35
N PRO A 141 3.46 -6.39 11.56
CA PRO A 141 2.67 -5.30 12.13
C PRO A 141 2.35 -4.21 11.12
N ALA A 142 1.19 -3.56 11.27
CA ALA A 142 0.72 -2.56 10.33
C ALA A 142 0.29 -1.26 11.02
N LEU A 143 0.64 -0.13 10.40
CA LEU A 143 0.00 1.16 10.65
C LEU A 143 -0.82 1.50 9.41
N VAL A 144 -2.12 1.66 9.55
CA VAL A 144 -3.02 2.01 8.44
C VAL A 144 -3.73 3.31 8.79
N TYR A 145 -3.52 4.34 7.98
CA TYR A 145 -4.16 5.63 8.14
C TYR A 145 -5.16 5.86 7.02
N THR A 146 -6.35 6.37 7.36
CA THR A 146 -7.41 6.71 6.40
C THR A 146 -7.91 8.11 6.63
N ALA A 147 -8.52 8.73 5.64
CA ALA A 147 -9.16 10.04 5.74
C ALA A 147 -10.68 9.89 5.69
N GLY A 148 -11.41 10.74 6.44
CA GLY A 148 -12.86 10.65 6.52
C GLY A 148 -13.57 10.98 5.20
N PHE A 149 -13.04 11.94 4.44
CA PHE A 149 -13.57 12.35 3.13
C PHE A 149 -12.71 11.78 1.98
N ASP A 150 -12.63 10.45 1.92
CA ASP A 150 -11.79 9.73 0.97
C ASP A 150 -12.55 8.54 0.38
N PRO A 151 -12.63 8.38 -0.94
CA PRO A 151 -13.21 7.19 -1.55
C PRO A 151 -12.53 5.89 -1.11
N LEU A 152 -11.25 5.91 -0.69
CA LEU A 152 -10.46 4.75 -0.27
C LEU A 152 -10.63 4.41 1.23
N ARG A 153 -11.40 5.20 1.98
CA ARG A 153 -11.55 5.04 3.45
C ARG A 153 -11.97 3.63 3.85
N ASP A 154 -13.06 3.15 3.29
CA ASP A 154 -13.67 1.89 3.72
C ASP A 154 -12.82 0.68 3.34
N GLU A 155 -12.16 0.68 2.17
CA GLU A 155 -11.28 -0.41 1.76
C GLU A 155 -9.99 -0.44 2.59
N GLY A 156 -9.43 0.73 2.93
CA GLY A 156 -8.27 0.84 3.82
C GLY A 156 -8.58 0.32 5.21
N LYS A 157 -9.77 0.67 5.76
CA LYS A 157 -10.27 0.12 7.03
C LYS A 157 -10.47 -1.39 6.95
N ALA A 158 -11.12 -1.88 5.90
CA ALA A 158 -11.37 -3.30 5.71
C ALA A 158 -10.07 -4.11 5.64
N TYR A 159 -9.02 -3.56 5.01
CA TYR A 159 -7.71 -4.20 4.97
C TYR A 159 -7.08 -4.27 6.37
N ALA A 160 -7.16 -3.19 7.16
CA ALA A 160 -6.69 -3.17 8.55
C ALA A 160 -7.43 -4.19 9.43
N ASP A 161 -8.74 -4.30 9.28
CA ASP A 161 -9.57 -5.27 9.99
C ASP A 161 -9.16 -6.72 9.62
N ARG A 162 -8.92 -7.00 8.33
CA ARG A 162 -8.45 -8.31 7.86
C ARG A 162 -7.05 -8.65 8.35
N LEU A 163 -6.13 -7.69 8.39
CA LEU A 163 -4.79 -7.89 8.99
C LEU A 163 -4.90 -8.25 10.46
N THR A 164 -5.75 -7.55 11.21
CA THR A 164 -6.02 -7.85 12.63
C THR A 164 -6.58 -9.26 12.80
N ALA A 165 -7.59 -9.63 12.01
CA ALA A 165 -8.20 -10.96 12.04
C ALA A 165 -7.20 -12.07 11.69
N ALA A 166 -6.21 -11.79 10.83
CA ALA A 166 -5.13 -12.70 10.48
C ALA A 166 -3.99 -12.75 11.52
N GLY A 167 -4.11 -12.02 12.64
CA GLY A 167 -3.15 -12.03 13.75
C GLY A 167 -2.02 -11.00 13.65
N ALA A 168 -2.01 -10.13 12.64
CA ALA A 168 -1.05 -9.04 12.59
C ALA A 168 -1.39 -7.95 13.62
N LYS A 169 -0.36 -7.46 14.35
CA LYS A 169 -0.54 -6.30 15.25
C LYS A 169 -0.81 -5.05 14.43
N THR A 170 -2.06 -4.65 14.31
CA THR A 170 -2.49 -3.55 13.45
C THR A 170 -2.99 -2.36 14.27
N ILE A 171 -2.56 -1.16 13.88
CA ILE A 171 -3.12 0.10 14.36
C ILE A 171 -3.77 0.78 13.16
N HIS A 172 -5.09 0.93 13.20
CA HIS A 172 -5.84 1.75 12.26
C HIS A 172 -6.16 3.09 12.90
N ARG A 173 -5.96 4.18 12.14
CA ARG A 173 -6.34 5.53 12.55
C ARG A 173 -7.04 6.24 11.40
N GLU A 174 -8.27 6.63 11.63
CA GLU A 174 -9.05 7.49 10.74
C GLU A 174 -8.88 8.97 11.14
N PHE A 175 -8.71 9.83 10.15
CA PHE A 175 -8.66 11.28 10.30
C PHE A 175 -9.94 11.86 9.70
N ASP A 176 -10.99 11.92 10.52
CA ASP A 176 -12.39 12.16 10.13
C ASP A 176 -12.61 13.45 9.33
N SER A 177 -11.79 14.48 9.57
CA SER A 177 -11.94 15.81 8.96
C SER A 177 -11.03 16.04 7.75
N LEU A 178 -10.23 15.04 7.36
CA LEU A 178 -9.26 15.18 6.27
C LEU A 178 -9.76 14.52 4.99
N THR A 179 -9.21 15.00 3.87
CA THR A 179 -9.39 14.42 2.54
C THR A 179 -8.21 13.55 2.17
N HIS A 180 -8.33 12.79 1.07
CA HIS A 180 -7.18 12.12 0.44
C HIS A 180 -6.03 13.09 0.22
N GLY A 181 -4.77 12.63 0.37
CA GLY A 181 -3.59 13.48 0.13
C GLY A 181 -3.23 14.42 1.28
N PHE A 182 -3.60 14.11 2.51
CA PHE A 182 -3.37 14.98 3.68
C PHE A 182 -1.92 14.98 4.23
N VAL A 183 -1.01 14.16 3.70
CA VAL A 183 0.43 14.10 4.08
C VAL A 183 1.31 14.81 3.07
#